data_61ee76d0a4d3820edff551f882c88d1b
#
_entry.id   61ee76d0a4d3820edff551f882c88d1b
#
_cell.length_a   1.000
_cell.length_b   1.000
_cell.length_c   1.000
_cell.angle_alpha   90.00
_cell.angle_beta   90.00
_cell.angle_gamma   90.00
#
_symmetry.space_group_name_H-M   'P 1'
#
loop_
_entity.id
_entity.type
_entity.pdbx_description
1 polymer ?
#
loop_
_entity_poly.entity_id
_entity_poly.type
_entity_poly.pdbx_seq_one_letter_code
_entity_poly.pdbx_strand_id
1 'polypeptide(L)'
;MPDNFIDLVHKFQKVVGIKNCITEKKEIGAFLENWRGHIKGDTPLIVFPESVDHVMKIVSLCDKNNIGITTQGGNTSLCGANIPLSEDQRIEIVVNTSKLNKIIDIDIYNRSIIVESGCILQTIQETASANNLLFPLSLSAEGSCQIGGNISTNAGGINVLKYGMARDQVMGIEVVLPNGALFSDLKGLRKDNTGYDLKQLFIGAEGTLGIITKVCLKLYSKPKKTCTSLLALNRSEEAIDLLNLTKDSFGDSVSAFEFMSNTCIQAVEKYLPHFRIPLSSKHPWQVIVEIINTEDGLIL
;
A
#
# COMPACT_ATOMS: atom_id res chain seq x y z
N MET A 1 3.11 -24.99 -23.92
CA MET A 1 1.79 -24.50 -23.46
C MET A 1 0.77 -25.58 -23.78
N PRO A 2 -0.19 -25.89 -22.91
CA PRO A 2 -1.25 -26.83 -23.24
C PRO A 2 -2.02 -26.32 -24.48
N ASP A 3 -2.46 -27.24 -25.35
CA ASP A 3 -3.25 -26.89 -26.55
C ASP A 3 -4.52 -26.09 -26.27
N ASN A 4 -4.94 -26.05 -25.01
CA ASN A 4 -6.14 -25.37 -24.53
C ASN A 4 -5.88 -23.92 -24.01
N PHE A 5 -4.63 -23.41 -24.01
CA PHE A 5 -4.31 -22.11 -23.44
C PHE A 5 -4.85 -20.95 -24.30
N ILE A 6 -4.85 -21.08 -25.61
CA ILE A 6 -5.40 -20.07 -26.54
C ILE A 6 -6.89 -19.87 -26.27
N ASP A 7 -7.65 -20.96 -26.13
CA ASP A 7 -9.08 -20.91 -25.80
C ASP A 7 -9.32 -20.25 -24.45
N LEU A 8 -8.41 -20.46 -23.51
CA LEU A 8 -8.48 -19.87 -22.19
C LEU A 8 -8.22 -18.35 -22.25
N VAL A 9 -7.23 -17.91 -23.01
CA VAL A 9 -7.00 -16.47 -23.24
C VAL A 9 -8.24 -15.82 -23.85
N HIS A 10 -8.89 -16.46 -24.83
CA HIS A 10 -10.14 -15.96 -25.41
C HIS A 10 -11.26 -15.82 -24.35
N LYS A 11 -11.33 -16.73 -23.37
CA LYS A 11 -12.30 -16.61 -22.26
C LYS A 11 -12.01 -15.39 -21.39
N PHE A 12 -10.74 -15.13 -21.05
CA PHE A 12 -10.36 -13.91 -20.33
C PHE A 12 -10.65 -12.65 -21.14
N GLN A 13 -10.33 -12.66 -22.44
CA GLN A 13 -10.64 -11.54 -23.33
C GLN A 13 -12.15 -11.24 -23.44
N LYS A 14 -13.00 -12.27 -23.37
CA LYS A 14 -14.47 -12.09 -23.30
C LYS A 14 -14.92 -11.45 -21.98
N VAL A 15 -14.21 -11.67 -20.87
CA VAL A 15 -14.52 -11.09 -19.57
C VAL A 15 -14.10 -9.64 -19.49
N VAL A 16 -12.83 -9.34 -19.82
CA VAL A 16 -12.24 -8.01 -19.56
C VAL A 16 -12.08 -7.16 -20.83
N GLY A 17 -12.26 -7.74 -22.03
CA GLY A 17 -11.94 -7.12 -23.32
C GLY A 17 -10.50 -7.38 -23.76
N ILE A 18 -10.27 -7.43 -25.07
CA ILE A 18 -8.97 -7.75 -25.66
C ILE A 18 -7.88 -6.78 -25.20
N LYS A 19 -8.18 -5.46 -25.15
CA LYS A 19 -7.25 -4.40 -24.72
C LYS A 19 -6.79 -4.52 -23.26
N ASN A 20 -7.44 -5.35 -22.47
CA ASN A 20 -7.18 -5.57 -21.05
C ASN A 20 -6.49 -6.92 -20.79
N CYS A 21 -5.98 -7.55 -21.85
CA CYS A 21 -5.18 -8.78 -21.78
C CYS A 21 -3.86 -8.55 -22.50
N ILE A 22 -2.74 -8.79 -21.82
CA ILE A 22 -1.40 -8.77 -22.41
C ILE A 22 -0.89 -10.21 -22.49
N THR A 23 -0.52 -10.66 -23.69
CA THR A 23 0.06 -11.98 -23.96
C THR A 23 1.45 -11.88 -24.63
N GLU A 24 1.82 -10.71 -25.13
CA GLU A 24 3.09 -10.48 -25.79
C GLU A 24 4.24 -10.45 -24.76
N LYS A 25 5.20 -11.37 -24.87
CA LYS A 25 6.32 -11.50 -23.92
C LYS A 25 7.08 -10.20 -23.68
N LYS A 26 7.21 -9.37 -24.72
CA LYS A 26 7.93 -8.10 -24.62
C LYS A 26 7.19 -7.09 -23.72
N GLU A 27 5.87 -7.09 -23.74
CA GLU A 27 5.04 -6.21 -22.92
C GLU A 27 4.90 -6.75 -21.51
N ILE A 28 4.75 -8.08 -21.36
CA ILE A 28 4.68 -8.77 -20.07
C ILE A 28 5.92 -8.49 -19.22
N GLY A 29 7.11 -8.41 -19.84
CA GLY A 29 8.39 -8.28 -19.14
C GLY A 29 8.45 -7.14 -18.12
N ALA A 30 7.76 -6.03 -18.36
CA ALA A 30 7.70 -4.88 -17.45
C ALA A 30 7.02 -5.18 -16.10
N PHE A 31 6.24 -6.27 -16.03
CA PHE A 31 5.46 -6.67 -14.84
C PHE A 31 6.10 -7.84 -14.08
N LEU A 32 7.16 -8.43 -14.62
CA LEU A 32 7.74 -9.68 -14.13
C LEU A 32 8.98 -9.51 -13.24
N GLU A 33 9.40 -8.29 -13.00
CA GLU A 33 10.57 -8.00 -12.19
C GLU A 33 10.17 -7.10 -11.03
N ASN A 34 10.59 -7.46 -9.79
CA ASN A 34 10.36 -6.60 -8.65
C ASN A 34 11.23 -5.33 -8.73
N TRP A 35 10.86 -4.30 -7.98
CA TRP A 35 11.50 -2.98 -8.03
C TRP A 35 13.04 -3.02 -7.88
N ARG A 36 13.61 -3.99 -7.14
CA ARG A 36 15.07 -4.14 -6.94
C ARG A 36 15.75 -5.02 -8.00
N GLY A 37 15.02 -5.63 -8.91
CA GLY A 37 15.59 -6.52 -9.93
C GLY A 37 16.10 -7.87 -9.43
N HIS A 38 15.81 -8.24 -8.17
CA HIS A 38 16.31 -9.48 -7.59
C HIS A 38 15.37 -10.67 -7.82
N ILE A 39 14.09 -10.41 -8.04
CA ILE A 39 13.06 -11.42 -8.23
C ILE A 39 12.49 -11.22 -9.62
N LYS A 40 12.57 -12.29 -10.44
CA LYS A 40 12.02 -12.33 -11.80
C LYS A 40 11.09 -13.51 -11.92
N GLY A 41 9.91 -13.25 -12.46
CA GLY A 41 8.90 -14.25 -12.68
C GLY A 41 8.66 -14.57 -14.15
N ASP A 42 7.68 -15.43 -14.40
CA ASP A 42 7.16 -15.72 -15.73
C ASP A 42 5.65 -15.91 -15.66
N THR A 43 4.95 -15.40 -16.66
CA THR A 43 3.51 -15.59 -16.84
C THR A 43 3.15 -15.55 -18.33
N PRO A 44 2.20 -16.35 -18.79
CA PRO A 44 1.73 -16.27 -20.16
C PRO A 44 0.66 -15.19 -20.38
N LEU A 45 0.10 -14.59 -19.31
CA LEU A 45 -1.02 -13.66 -19.40
C LEU A 45 -1.07 -12.69 -18.22
N ILE A 46 -1.29 -11.42 -18.55
CA ILE A 46 -1.67 -10.40 -17.58
C ILE A 46 -3.07 -9.90 -17.94
N VAL A 47 -3.95 -9.79 -16.94
CA VAL A 47 -5.31 -9.26 -17.09
C VAL A 47 -5.54 -8.04 -16.22
N PHE A 48 -6.25 -7.05 -16.77
CA PHE A 48 -6.57 -5.79 -16.12
C PHE A 48 -8.09 -5.66 -15.95
N PRO A 49 -8.66 -6.09 -14.81
CA PRO A 49 -10.08 -5.90 -14.52
C PRO A 49 -10.42 -4.42 -14.37
N GLU A 50 -11.58 -4.00 -14.91
CA GLU A 50 -12.12 -2.63 -14.79
C GLU A 50 -13.31 -2.56 -13.82
N SER A 51 -13.70 -3.70 -13.24
CA SER A 51 -14.81 -3.80 -12.28
C SER A 51 -14.67 -5.00 -11.37
N VAL A 52 -15.37 -4.98 -10.25
CA VAL A 52 -15.46 -6.11 -9.31
C VAL A 52 -16.02 -7.36 -10.01
N ASP A 53 -17.03 -7.21 -10.88
CA ASP A 53 -17.59 -8.30 -11.67
C ASP A 53 -16.54 -8.97 -12.58
N HIS A 54 -15.63 -8.18 -13.16
CA HIS A 54 -14.51 -8.74 -13.91
C HIS A 54 -13.60 -9.58 -12.99
N VAL A 55 -13.26 -9.10 -11.79
CA VAL A 55 -12.43 -9.85 -10.83
C VAL A 55 -13.10 -11.16 -10.44
N MET A 56 -14.40 -11.14 -10.10
CA MET A 56 -15.18 -12.33 -9.75
C MET A 56 -15.15 -13.38 -10.86
N LYS A 57 -15.37 -12.95 -12.11
CA LYS A 57 -15.34 -13.84 -13.29
C LYS A 57 -13.94 -14.39 -13.58
N ILE A 58 -12.89 -13.56 -13.44
CA ILE A 58 -11.50 -13.99 -13.59
C ILE A 58 -11.17 -15.07 -12.55
N VAL A 59 -11.44 -14.81 -11.28
CA VAL A 59 -11.14 -15.76 -10.19
C VAL A 59 -11.91 -17.06 -10.39
N SER A 60 -13.22 -16.99 -10.69
CA SER A 60 -14.04 -18.18 -10.98
C SER A 60 -13.52 -18.97 -12.18
N LEU A 61 -12.99 -18.29 -13.20
CA LEU A 61 -12.41 -18.93 -14.38
C LEU A 61 -11.08 -19.64 -14.03
N CYS A 62 -10.25 -19.01 -13.20
CA CYS A 62 -8.99 -19.58 -12.71
C CYS A 62 -9.23 -20.79 -11.84
N ASP A 63 -10.16 -20.72 -10.88
CA ASP A 63 -10.53 -21.81 -9.99
C ASP A 63 -10.98 -23.04 -10.79
N LYS A 64 -11.92 -22.87 -11.74
CA LYS A 64 -12.42 -23.94 -12.60
C LYS A 64 -11.37 -24.61 -13.48
N ASN A 65 -10.30 -23.90 -13.82
CA ASN A 65 -9.25 -24.40 -14.72
C ASN A 65 -7.92 -24.68 -14.00
N ASN A 66 -7.89 -24.66 -12.67
CA ASN A 66 -6.70 -24.86 -11.82
C ASN A 66 -5.53 -23.95 -12.22
N ILE A 67 -5.82 -22.64 -12.37
CA ILE A 67 -4.86 -21.61 -12.75
C ILE A 67 -4.47 -20.82 -11.49
N GLY A 68 -3.17 -20.64 -11.26
CA GLY A 68 -2.65 -19.78 -10.22
C GLY A 68 -2.90 -18.30 -10.54
N ILE A 69 -3.10 -17.49 -9.50
CA ILE A 69 -3.27 -16.04 -9.61
C ILE A 69 -2.21 -15.35 -8.75
N THR A 70 -1.39 -14.52 -9.38
CA THR A 70 -0.61 -13.50 -8.68
C THR A 70 -1.31 -12.17 -8.83
N THR A 71 -1.73 -11.56 -7.70
CA THR A 71 -2.33 -10.23 -7.70
C THR A 71 -1.25 -9.16 -7.67
N GLN A 72 -1.34 -8.18 -8.57
CA GLN A 72 -0.37 -7.11 -8.66
C GLN A 72 -1.06 -5.74 -8.69
N GLY A 73 -0.54 -4.79 -7.89
CA GLY A 73 -0.86 -3.37 -7.96
C GLY A 73 0.20 -2.59 -8.71
N GLY A 74 0.77 -1.56 -8.08
CA GLY A 74 1.80 -0.68 -8.64
C GLY A 74 3.21 -1.27 -8.76
N ASN A 75 3.39 -2.56 -8.54
CA ASN A 75 4.66 -3.29 -8.61
C ASN A 75 5.80 -2.69 -7.75
N THR A 76 5.46 -2.16 -6.57
CA THR A 76 6.40 -1.50 -5.65
C THR A 76 6.86 -2.39 -4.50
N SER A 77 6.44 -3.66 -4.45
CA SER A 77 6.84 -4.61 -3.41
C SER A 77 8.33 -4.96 -3.48
N LEU A 78 8.96 -5.04 -2.32
CA LEU A 78 10.35 -5.47 -2.19
C LEU A 78 10.48 -6.98 -1.94
N CYS A 79 9.41 -7.64 -1.45
CA CYS A 79 9.43 -9.05 -1.03
C CYS A 79 9.01 -10.02 -2.16
N GLY A 80 8.46 -9.52 -3.26
CA GLY A 80 8.18 -10.32 -4.45
C GLY A 80 6.85 -11.07 -4.48
N ALA A 81 5.94 -10.90 -3.49
CA ALA A 81 4.62 -11.54 -3.49
C ALA A 81 3.72 -11.17 -4.70
N ASN A 82 4.08 -10.11 -5.41
CA ASN A 82 3.41 -9.62 -6.60
C ASN A 82 4.05 -10.13 -7.92
N ILE A 83 5.02 -11.05 -7.84
CA ILE A 83 5.73 -11.62 -8.99
C ILE A 83 5.37 -13.09 -9.12
N PRO A 84 4.87 -13.55 -10.30
CA PRO A 84 4.52 -14.96 -10.51
C PRO A 84 5.78 -15.81 -10.62
N LEU A 85 5.97 -16.77 -9.72
CA LEU A 85 7.20 -17.59 -9.67
C LEU A 85 7.10 -18.89 -10.43
N SER A 86 5.92 -19.37 -10.75
CA SER A 86 5.64 -20.60 -11.56
C SER A 86 6.39 -21.86 -11.10
N GLU A 87 6.62 -22.02 -9.79
CA GLU A 87 7.41 -23.13 -9.24
C GLU A 87 6.72 -24.51 -9.42
N ASP A 88 5.40 -24.53 -9.53
CA ASP A 88 4.58 -25.76 -9.49
C ASP A 88 4.18 -26.32 -10.86
N GLN A 89 4.75 -25.87 -11.97
CA GLN A 89 4.32 -26.24 -13.35
C GLN A 89 2.85 -25.88 -13.67
N ARG A 90 2.12 -25.23 -12.76
CA ARG A 90 0.79 -24.69 -13.05
C ARG A 90 0.90 -23.41 -13.87
N ILE A 91 -0.08 -23.19 -14.74
CA ILE A 91 -0.24 -21.89 -15.36
C ILE A 91 -0.58 -20.89 -14.24
N GLU A 92 0.18 -19.84 -14.13
CA GLU A 92 -0.08 -18.72 -13.23
C GLU A 92 -0.26 -17.44 -14.06
N ILE A 93 -1.30 -16.68 -13.77
CA ILE A 93 -1.56 -15.40 -14.45
C ILE A 93 -1.43 -14.25 -13.47
N VAL A 94 -1.11 -13.07 -14.01
CA VAL A 94 -1.13 -11.84 -13.22
C VAL A 94 -2.47 -11.14 -13.37
N VAL A 95 -3.12 -10.82 -12.25
CA VAL A 95 -4.29 -9.95 -12.17
C VAL A 95 -3.83 -8.60 -11.65
N ASN A 96 -3.72 -7.62 -12.56
CA ASN A 96 -3.26 -6.28 -12.22
C ASN A 96 -4.45 -5.35 -11.94
N THR A 97 -4.49 -4.78 -10.72
CA THR A 97 -5.63 -3.99 -10.21
C THR A 97 -5.61 -2.52 -10.62
N SER A 98 -4.66 -2.07 -11.41
CA SER A 98 -4.44 -0.65 -11.71
C SER A 98 -5.64 0.06 -12.38
N LYS A 99 -6.56 -0.67 -12.98
CA LYS A 99 -7.78 -0.13 -13.59
C LYS A 99 -8.97 -0.05 -12.64
N LEU A 100 -8.86 -0.60 -11.43
CA LEU A 100 -9.79 -0.39 -10.32
C LEU A 100 -9.32 0.82 -9.52
N ASN A 101 -9.45 2.03 -10.06
CA ASN A 101 -8.77 3.21 -9.54
C ASN A 101 -9.69 4.40 -9.23
N LYS A 102 -10.97 4.13 -9.03
CA LYS A 102 -11.95 5.18 -8.72
C LYS A 102 -11.97 5.50 -7.24
N ILE A 103 -12.07 6.79 -6.94
CA ILE A 103 -12.56 7.27 -5.65
C ILE A 103 -14.08 7.21 -5.72
N ILE A 104 -14.70 6.37 -4.87
CA ILE A 104 -16.13 6.09 -4.90
C ILE A 104 -16.91 7.14 -4.12
N ASP A 105 -16.43 7.45 -2.90
CA ASP A 105 -17.09 8.37 -2.00
C ASP A 105 -16.13 8.96 -0.98
N ILE A 106 -16.41 10.17 -0.50
CA ILE A 106 -15.72 10.80 0.62
C ILE A 106 -16.75 11.39 1.59
N ASP A 107 -16.82 10.82 2.78
CA ASP A 107 -17.64 11.33 3.87
C ASP A 107 -16.81 12.22 4.80
N ILE A 108 -16.94 13.53 4.62
CA ILE A 108 -16.20 14.54 5.41
C ILE A 108 -16.66 14.61 6.86
N TYR A 109 -17.92 14.26 7.15
CA TYR A 109 -18.47 14.27 8.51
C TYR A 109 -17.99 13.06 9.32
N ASN A 110 -18.06 11.87 8.71
CA ASN A 110 -17.53 10.64 9.29
C ASN A 110 -16.00 10.54 9.15
N ARG A 111 -15.39 11.39 8.32
CA ARG A 111 -13.96 11.37 8.00
C ARG A 111 -13.54 10.00 7.49
N SER A 112 -14.16 9.57 6.42
CA SER A 112 -13.85 8.32 5.74
C SER A 112 -13.87 8.50 4.23
N ILE A 113 -13.17 7.63 3.51
CA ILE A 113 -13.12 7.61 2.07
C ILE A 113 -13.23 6.17 1.57
N ILE A 114 -14.07 5.94 0.55
CA ILE A 114 -14.19 4.64 -0.11
C ILE A 114 -13.49 4.74 -1.47
N VAL A 115 -12.55 3.83 -1.69
CA VAL A 115 -11.74 3.81 -2.91
C VAL A 115 -11.61 2.39 -3.45
N GLU A 116 -11.38 2.26 -4.76
CA GLU A 116 -11.00 1.01 -5.39
C GLU A 116 -9.52 0.70 -5.11
N SER A 117 -9.16 -0.58 -5.12
CA SER A 117 -7.84 -1.09 -4.68
C SER A 117 -6.66 -0.61 -5.53
N GLY A 118 -6.89 -0.24 -6.78
CA GLY A 118 -5.88 0.29 -7.70
C GLY A 118 -5.66 1.80 -7.59
N CYS A 119 -6.35 2.50 -6.67
CA CYS A 119 -6.07 3.90 -6.41
C CYS A 119 -4.63 4.10 -5.91
N ILE A 120 -3.92 5.04 -6.52
CA ILE A 120 -2.57 5.44 -6.10
C ILE A 120 -2.66 6.14 -4.75
N LEU A 121 -1.74 5.82 -3.83
CA LEU A 121 -1.72 6.37 -2.47
C LEU A 121 -1.72 7.90 -2.48
N GLN A 122 -0.87 8.52 -3.29
CA GLN A 122 -0.79 9.98 -3.42
C GLN A 122 -2.13 10.59 -3.86
N THR A 123 -2.86 9.97 -4.77
CA THR A 123 -4.19 10.46 -5.21
C THR A 123 -5.19 10.47 -4.05
N ILE A 124 -5.14 9.46 -3.17
CA ILE A 124 -5.99 9.41 -1.97
C ILE A 124 -5.61 10.53 -1.00
N GLN A 125 -4.31 10.74 -0.77
CA GLN A 125 -3.79 11.82 0.09
C GLN A 125 -4.20 13.21 -0.42
N GLU A 126 -4.03 13.47 -1.72
CA GLU A 126 -4.41 14.72 -2.38
C GLU A 126 -5.91 14.99 -2.28
N THR A 127 -6.74 13.94 -2.49
CA THR A 127 -8.19 14.04 -2.35
C THR A 127 -8.60 14.35 -0.91
N ALA A 128 -8.00 13.69 0.07
CA ALA A 128 -8.23 13.99 1.49
C ALA A 128 -7.81 15.44 1.80
N SER A 129 -6.64 15.86 1.33
CA SER A 129 -6.09 17.19 1.56
C SER A 129 -6.94 18.31 0.95
N ALA A 130 -7.54 18.08 -0.23
CA ALA A 130 -8.49 19.01 -0.85
C ALA A 130 -9.75 19.25 -0.01
N ASN A 131 -10.07 18.30 0.89
CA ASN A 131 -11.19 18.40 1.83
C ASN A 131 -10.75 18.75 3.26
N ASN A 132 -9.55 19.31 3.46
CA ASN A 132 -8.96 19.64 4.77
C ASN A 132 -8.82 18.41 5.69
N LEU A 133 -8.66 17.23 5.12
CA LEU A 133 -8.44 15.98 5.81
C LEU A 133 -7.06 15.41 5.47
N LEU A 134 -6.63 14.41 6.23
CA LEU A 134 -5.39 13.68 6.06
C LEU A 134 -5.66 12.19 5.93
N PHE A 135 -5.11 11.55 4.91
CA PHE A 135 -4.85 10.11 4.92
C PHE A 135 -3.39 9.89 5.30
N PRO A 136 -3.10 9.29 6.47
CA PRO A 136 -1.78 9.41 7.11
C PRO A 136 -0.75 8.38 6.66
N LEU A 137 -1.11 7.38 5.85
CA LEU A 137 -0.13 6.42 5.32
C LEU A 137 0.84 7.19 4.42
N SER A 138 2.13 7.16 4.74
CA SER A 138 3.19 7.82 3.97
C SER A 138 4.33 6.85 3.70
N LEU A 139 4.59 6.61 2.42
CA LEU A 139 5.55 5.64 1.91
C LEU A 139 6.44 6.30 0.86
N SER A 140 7.67 5.84 0.70
CA SER A 140 8.58 6.33 -0.34
C SER A 140 8.04 6.12 -1.77
N ALA A 141 7.15 5.15 -1.96
CA ALA A 141 6.52 4.82 -3.25
C ALA A 141 5.11 5.41 -3.41
N GLU A 142 4.71 6.43 -2.63
CA GLU A 142 3.32 6.94 -2.60
C GLU A 142 2.80 7.39 -3.98
N GLY A 143 3.68 7.87 -4.87
CA GLY A 143 3.32 8.25 -6.24
C GLY A 143 3.05 7.09 -7.20
N SER A 144 3.27 5.85 -6.79
CA SER A 144 3.11 4.66 -7.66
C SER A 144 2.48 3.45 -6.97
N CYS A 145 2.60 3.32 -5.65
CA CYS A 145 1.97 2.23 -4.92
C CYS A 145 0.44 2.39 -4.91
N GLN A 146 -0.27 1.27 -4.92
CA GLN A 146 -1.72 1.22 -4.93
C GLN A 146 -2.24 0.72 -3.59
N ILE A 147 -3.38 1.27 -3.16
CA ILE A 147 -3.91 1.05 -1.81
C ILE A 147 -4.23 -0.42 -1.52
N GLY A 148 -4.70 -1.19 -2.51
CA GLY A 148 -4.94 -2.62 -2.34
C GLY A 148 -3.67 -3.39 -1.98
N GLY A 149 -2.54 -3.05 -2.61
CA GLY A 149 -1.23 -3.60 -2.27
C GLY A 149 -0.74 -3.16 -0.89
N ASN A 150 -0.91 -1.88 -0.55
CA ASN A 150 -0.52 -1.37 0.78
C ASN A 150 -1.28 -2.08 1.91
N ILE A 151 -2.56 -2.37 1.71
CA ILE A 151 -3.38 -3.10 2.68
C ILE A 151 -3.03 -4.59 2.69
N SER A 152 -2.86 -5.20 1.51
CA SER A 152 -2.49 -6.61 1.40
C SER A 152 -1.17 -6.94 2.09
N THR A 153 -0.23 -6.00 2.14
CA THR A 153 1.05 -6.13 2.84
C THR A 153 1.04 -5.56 4.26
N ASN A 154 -0.10 -5.02 4.71
CA ASN A 154 -0.19 -4.27 5.96
C ASN A 154 0.92 -3.21 6.08
N ALA A 155 1.07 -2.37 5.06
CA ALA A 155 2.18 -1.44 4.96
C ALA A 155 2.27 -0.50 6.16
N GLY A 156 3.49 -0.30 6.65
CA GLY A 156 3.82 0.73 7.62
C GLY A 156 4.60 1.85 6.94
N GLY A 157 4.42 3.07 7.41
CA GLY A 157 5.15 4.23 6.93
C GLY A 157 5.73 5.03 8.10
N ILE A 158 6.23 6.23 7.82
CA ILE A 158 6.87 7.07 8.86
C ILE A 158 5.90 7.51 9.97
N ASN A 159 4.61 7.55 9.69
CA ASN A 159 3.57 8.03 10.61
C ASN A 159 2.97 6.94 11.53
N VAL A 160 3.58 5.74 11.57
CA VAL A 160 3.08 4.58 12.32
C VAL A 160 2.97 4.87 13.81
N LEU A 161 3.87 5.65 14.38
CA LEU A 161 3.85 5.98 15.81
C LEU A 161 2.54 6.64 16.26
N LYS A 162 1.97 7.48 15.39
CA LYS A 162 0.73 8.19 15.69
C LYS A 162 -0.51 7.49 15.15
N TYR A 163 -0.44 7.00 13.95
CA TYR A 163 -1.64 6.57 13.22
C TYR A 163 -1.74 5.05 13.05
N GLY A 164 -0.72 4.30 13.43
CA GLY A 164 -0.67 2.85 13.25
C GLY A 164 -0.32 2.43 11.83
N MET A 165 -0.37 1.14 11.58
CA MET A 165 -0.13 0.49 10.28
C MET A 165 -1.32 0.68 9.33
N ALA A 166 -1.22 0.23 8.08
CA ALA A 166 -2.33 0.23 7.13
C ALA A 166 -3.59 -0.44 7.71
N ARG A 167 -3.45 -1.50 8.49
CA ARG A 167 -4.50 -2.21 9.22
C ARG A 167 -5.37 -1.26 10.06
N ASP A 168 -4.75 -0.34 10.77
CA ASP A 168 -5.42 0.59 11.68
C ASP A 168 -6.22 1.66 10.94
N GLN A 169 -5.91 1.85 9.64
CA GLN A 169 -6.57 2.82 8.78
C GLN A 169 -7.81 2.25 8.08
N VAL A 170 -8.00 0.91 8.05
CA VAL A 170 -9.10 0.26 7.34
C VAL A 170 -10.33 0.15 8.22
N MET A 171 -11.44 0.75 7.78
CA MET A 171 -12.76 0.64 8.41
C MET A 171 -13.58 -0.49 7.80
N GLY A 172 -13.46 -0.71 6.50
CA GLY A 172 -14.20 -1.74 5.78
C GLY A 172 -13.46 -2.18 4.53
N ILE A 173 -13.82 -3.36 4.02
CA ILE A 173 -13.14 -3.99 2.88
C ILE A 173 -14.13 -4.71 1.98
N GLU A 174 -13.82 -4.76 0.69
CA GLU A 174 -14.47 -5.63 -0.28
C GLU A 174 -13.40 -6.53 -0.92
N VAL A 175 -13.67 -7.84 -0.94
CA VAL A 175 -12.72 -8.88 -1.38
C VAL A 175 -13.41 -9.91 -2.24
N VAL A 176 -12.80 -10.27 -3.36
CA VAL A 176 -13.19 -11.46 -4.13
C VAL A 176 -12.44 -12.66 -3.58
N LEU A 177 -13.18 -13.65 -3.06
CA LEU A 177 -12.67 -14.86 -2.46
C LEU A 177 -12.14 -15.85 -3.52
N PRO A 178 -11.33 -16.86 -3.15
CA PRO A 178 -10.72 -17.81 -4.11
C PRO A 178 -11.72 -18.59 -4.98
N ASN A 179 -12.96 -18.75 -4.54
CA ASN A 179 -14.04 -19.37 -5.30
C ASN A 179 -14.81 -18.38 -6.22
N GLY A 180 -14.37 -17.12 -6.29
CA GLY A 180 -15.03 -16.05 -7.05
C GLY A 180 -16.22 -15.40 -6.35
N ALA A 181 -16.58 -15.79 -5.13
CA ALA A 181 -17.62 -15.12 -4.35
C ALA A 181 -17.14 -13.76 -3.84
N LEU A 182 -18.08 -12.84 -3.67
CA LEU A 182 -17.81 -11.51 -3.14
C LEU A 182 -18.08 -11.47 -1.62
N PHE A 183 -17.07 -11.11 -0.85
CA PHE A 183 -17.20 -10.66 0.53
C PHE A 183 -17.16 -9.13 0.54
N SER A 184 -18.17 -8.49 1.13
CA SER A 184 -18.22 -7.03 1.21
C SER A 184 -18.69 -6.59 2.60
N ASP A 185 -17.83 -5.84 3.27
CA ASP A 185 -18.10 -5.17 4.54
C ASP A 185 -17.50 -3.74 4.47
N LEU A 186 -18.02 -2.93 3.54
CA LEU A 186 -17.56 -1.55 3.30
C LEU A 186 -18.18 -0.53 4.27
N LYS A 187 -18.57 -0.97 5.48
CA LYS A 187 -19.13 -0.07 6.48
C LYS A 187 -18.08 0.92 6.97
N GLY A 188 -18.44 2.20 6.96
CA GLY A 188 -17.63 3.28 7.54
C GLY A 188 -17.87 3.48 9.05
N LEU A 189 -18.26 2.43 9.78
CA LEU A 189 -18.56 2.53 11.21
C LEU A 189 -17.28 2.62 12.03
N ARG A 190 -17.14 3.67 12.86
CA ARG A 190 -16.01 3.81 13.78
C ARG A 190 -16.08 2.83 14.95
N LYS A 191 -17.28 2.45 15.36
CA LYS A 191 -17.52 1.41 16.35
C LYS A 191 -18.41 0.35 15.71
N ASP A 192 -17.82 -0.79 15.40
CA ASP A 192 -18.52 -1.99 14.97
C ASP A 192 -18.02 -3.18 15.81
N ASN A 193 -18.86 -3.64 16.72
CA ASN A 193 -18.63 -4.78 17.59
C ASN A 193 -19.57 -5.96 17.26
N THR A 194 -20.08 -5.98 16.04
CA THR A 194 -21.03 -7.00 15.56
C THR A 194 -20.28 -8.17 14.92
N GLY A 195 -20.22 -9.31 15.61
CA GLY A 195 -19.59 -10.53 15.10
C GLY A 195 -18.05 -10.46 15.03
N TYR A 196 -17.46 -11.32 14.19
CA TYR A 196 -16.02 -11.35 13.97
C TYR A 196 -15.59 -10.24 13.01
N ASP A 197 -14.44 -9.63 13.30
CA ASP A 197 -13.82 -8.63 12.43
C ASP A 197 -13.06 -9.30 11.28
N LEU A 198 -13.80 -9.83 10.30
CA LEU A 198 -13.26 -10.65 9.20
C LEU A 198 -12.31 -9.89 8.27
N LYS A 199 -12.41 -8.55 8.17
CA LYS A 199 -11.46 -7.77 7.36
C LYS A 199 -10.01 -7.99 7.76
N GLN A 200 -9.76 -8.32 9.04
CA GLN A 200 -8.42 -8.54 9.57
C GLN A 200 -7.72 -9.77 8.97
N LEU A 201 -8.46 -10.72 8.42
CA LEU A 201 -7.90 -11.88 7.73
C LEU A 201 -7.22 -11.51 6.42
N PHE A 202 -7.78 -10.54 5.69
CA PHE A 202 -7.31 -10.14 4.36
C PHE A 202 -6.20 -9.10 4.40
N ILE A 203 -6.12 -8.32 5.49
CA ILE A 203 -5.10 -7.30 5.68
C ILE A 203 -3.78 -7.99 6.09
N GLY A 204 -2.75 -7.83 5.26
CA GLY A 204 -1.47 -8.53 5.46
C GLY A 204 -1.45 -9.96 4.92
N ALA A 205 -2.51 -10.40 4.22
CA ALA A 205 -2.56 -11.73 3.60
C ALA A 205 -1.87 -11.82 2.24
N GLU A 206 -1.37 -10.72 1.71
CA GLU A 206 -0.64 -10.62 0.43
C GLU A 206 -1.35 -11.28 -0.76
N GLY A 207 -2.71 -11.20 -0.79
CA GLY A 207 -3.53 -11.78 -1.85
C GLY A 207 -3.80 -13.27 -1.72
N THR A 208 -3.25 -13.97 -0.73
CA THR A 208 -3.40 -15.44 -0.56
C THR A 208 -4.80 -15.89 -0.18
N LEU A 209 -5.60 -15.00 0.46
CA LEU A 209 -6.97 -15.28 0.89
C LEU A 209 -8.04 -14.66 0.00
N GLY A 210 -7.65 -13.85 -0.98
CA GLY A 210 -8.55 -13.19 -1.90
C GLY A 210 -7.98 -11.89 -2.46
N ILE A 211 -8.69 -11.32 -3.43
CA ILE A 211 -8.30 -10.08 -4.13
C ILE A 211 -9.12 -8.92 -3.57
N ILE A 212 -8.45 -7.97 -2.92
CA ILE A 212 -9.07 -6.73 -2.44
C ILE A 212 -9.48 -5.90 -3.66
N THR A 213 -10.75 -5.47 -3.68
CA THR A 213 -11.31 -4.66 -4.77
C THR A 213 -11.67 -3.25 -4.34
N LYS A 214 -12.17 -3.07 -3.11
CA LYS A 214 -12.44 -1.76 -2.52
C LYS A 214 -12.10 -1.73 -1.04
N VAL A 215 -11.89 -0.54 -0.54
CA VAL A 215 -11.63 -0.30 0.89
C VAL A 215 -12.30 0.99 1.35
N CYS A 216 -12.76 0.98 2.60
CA CYS A 216 -13.16 2.15 3.35
C CYS A 216 -12.04 2.52 4.32
N LEU A 217 -11.48 3.72 4.19
CA LEU A 217 -10.32 4.20 4.93
C LEU A 217 -10.70 5.31 5.90
N LYS A 218 -10.02 5.34 7.05
CA LYS A 218 -10.12 6.43 8.02
C LYS A 218 -9.39 7.66 7.51
N LEU A 219 -10.02 8.81 7.67
CA LEU A 219 -9.38 10.11 7.50
C LEU A 219 -9.26 10.82 8.85
N TYR A 220 -8.29 11.70 8.93
CA TYR A 220 -7.98 12.50 10.12
C TYR A 220 -8.03 13.98 9.80
N SER A 221 -8.06 14.82 10.82
CA SER A 221 -7.90 16.27 10.62
C SER A 221 -6.52 16.55 10.06
N LYS A 222 -6.45 17.42 9.04
CA LYS A 222 -5.16 17.86 8.49
C LYS A 222 -4.40 18.65 9.56
N PRO A 223 -3.12 18.33 9.81
CA PRO A 223 -2.30 19.13 10.72
C PRO A 223 -2.22 20.58 10.25
N LYS A 224 -2.36 21.53 11.16
CA LYS A 224 -2.17 22.96 10.88
C LYS A 224 -0.71 23.36 10.92
N LYS A 225 0.07 22.69 11.75
CA LYS A 225 1.51 22.90 11.89
C LYS A 225 2.25 21.57 12.00
N THR A 226 3.42 21.53 11.40
CA THR A 226 4.37 20.42 11.48
C THR A 226 5.73 21.01 11.81
N CYS A 227 6.41 20.43 12.81
CA CYS A 227 7.78 20.75 13.16
C CYS A 227 8.63 19.49 12.98
N THR A 228 9.61 19.55 12.09
CA THR A 228 10.56 18.46 11.84
C THR A 228 11.94 18.86 12.32
N SER A 229 12.58 18.03 13.14
CA SER A 229 13.91 18.25 13.67
C SER A 229 14.83 17.07 13.37
N LEU A 230 16.07 17.37 13.00
CA LEU A 230 17.15 16.37 12.90
C LEU A 230 18.08 16.53 14.11
N LEU A 231 18.15 15.49 14.92
CA LEU A 231 18.90 15.45 16.18
C LEU A 231 20.08 14.48 16.04
N ALA A 232 21.21 14.86 16.64
CA ALA A 232 22.43 14.07 16.64
C ALA A 232 22.65 13.37 17.98
N LEU A 233 23.07 12.10 17.93
CA LEU A 233 23.34 11.27 19.10
C LEU A 233 24.75 10.70 19.02
N ASN A 234 25.39 10.52 20.19
CA ASN A 234 26.72 9.92 20.28
C ASN A 234 26.66 8.38 20.44
N ARG A 235 25.56 7.87 21.00
CA ARG A 235 25.33 6.44 21.23
C ARG A 235 23.94 6.04 20.76
N SER A 236 23.77 4.81 20.31
CA SER A 236 22.49 4.28 19.83
C SER A 236 21.41 4.22 20.92
N GLU A 237 21.82 3.96 22.18
CA GLU A 237 20.92 3.84 23.32
C GLU A 237 20.21 5.15 23.62
N GLU A 238 20.87 6.29 23.36
CA GLU A 238 20.27 7.63 23.55
C GLU A 238 19.02 7.85 22.71
N ALA A 239 18.80 7.05 21.66
CA ALA A 239 17.59 7.14 20.83
C ALA A 239 16.34 6.71 21.61
N ILE A 240 16.45 5.71 22.49
CA ILE A 240 15.32 5.26 23.34
C ILE A 240 14.99 6.31 24.39
N ASP A 241 16.00 6.88 25.04
CA ASP A 241 15.82 7.93 26.03
C ASP A 241 15.18 9.17 25.38
N LEU A 242 15.65 9.54 24.18
CA LEU A 242 15.07 10.64 23.39
C LEU A 242 13.64 10.36 22.98
N LEU A 243 13.30 9.14 22.55
CA LEU A 243 11.93 8.76 22.20
C LEU A 243 10.99 8.91 23.41
N ASN A 244 11.41 8.40 24.58
CA ASN A 244 10.63 8.50 25.79
C ASN A 244 10.42 9.96 26.21
N LEU A 245 11.51 10.75 26.23
CA LEU A 245 11.43 12.19 26.53
C LEU A 245 10.48 12.92 25.57
N THR A 246 10.56 12.58 24.26
CA THR A 246 9.71 13.18 23.22
C THR A 246 8.23 12.82 23.46
N LYS A 247 7.94 11.55 23.77
CA LYS A 247 6.58 11.09 24.07
C LYS A 247 6.04 11.70 25.36
N ASP A 248 6.84 11.79 26.40
CA ASP A 248 6.45 12.39 27.68
C ASP A 248 6.14 13.89 27.53
N SER A 249 6.89 14.57 26.64
CA SER A 249 6.75 16.01 26.42
C SER A 249 5.60 16.38 25.47
N PHE A 250 5.38 15.58 24.43
CA PHE A 250 4.49 15.93 23.30
C PHE A 250 3.34 14.94 23.11
N GLY A 251 3.33 13.80 23.81
CA GLY A 251 2.25 12.81 23.77
C GLY A 251 1.91 12.37 22.35
N ASP A 252 0.62 12.41 22.05
CA ASP A 252 0.07 12.02 20.75
C ASP A 252 0.42 12.99 19.60
N SER A 253 1.13 14.08 19.87
CA SER A 253 1.59 15.00 18.82
C SER A 253 2.80 14.49 18.06
N VAL A 254 3.51 13.49 18.57
CA VAL A 254 4.65 12.85 17.88
C VAL A 254 4.14 12.00 16.72
N SER A 255 4.40 12.43 15.49
CA SER A 255 3.96 11.71 14.26
C SER A 255 5.02 10.75 13.73
N ALA A 256 6.30 11.15 13.77
CA ALA A 256 7.41 10.35 13.27
C ALA A 256 8.62 10.39 14.20
N PHE A 257 9.35 9.28 14.24
CA PHE A 257 10.63 9.14 14.94
C PHE A 257 11.50 8.14 14.16
N GLU A 258 12.42 8.66 13.34
CA GLU A 258 13.23 7.86 12.43
C GLU A 258 14.70 7.85 12.87
N PHE A 259 15.18 6.69 13.32
CA PHE A 259 16.57 6.49 13.76
C PHE A 259 17.43 6.00 12.60
N MET A 260 18.60 6.60 12.43
CA MET A 260 19.53 6.25 11.34
C MET A 260 21.00 6.37 11.76
N SER A 261 21.85 5.58 11.12
CA SER A 261 23.30 5.69 11.26
C SER A 261 23.86 6.81 10.36
N ASN A 262 25.07 7.28 10.69
CA ASN A 262 25.77 8.25 9.86
C ASN A 262 26.04 7.77 8.42
N THR A 263 26.00 6.47 8.17
CA THR A 263 26.10 5.91 6.81
C THR A 263 25.02 6.42 5.88
N CYS A 264 23.77 6.62 6.42
CA CYS A 264 22.67 7.20 5.66
C CYS A 264 22.98 8.64 5.26
N ILE A 265 23.50 9.44 6.19
CA ILE A 265 23.90 10.84 5.93
C ILE A 265 25.02 10.91 4.89
N GLN A 266 26.04 10.06 5.03
CA GLN A 266 27.14 9.96 4.05
C GLN A 266 26.67 9.58 2.66
N ALA A 267 25.65 8.71 2.56
CA ALA A 267 25.03 8.37 1.29
C ALA A 267 24.31 9.57 0.66
N VAL A 268 23.58 10.36 1.46
CA VAL A 268 22.97 11.61 1.00
C VAL A 268 24.02 12.61 0.53
N GLU A 269 25.10 12.85 1.31
CA GLU A 269 26.19 13.74 0.93
C GLU A 269 26.84 13.31 -0.39
N LYS A 270 27.01 12.00 -0.60
CA LYS A 270 27.69 11.45 -1.77
C LYS A 270 26.82 11.48 -3.03
N TYR A 271 25.57 11.05 -2.92
CA TYR A 271 24.71 10.83 -4.09
C TYR A 271 23.74 11.98 -4.36
N LEU A 272 23.50 12.83 -3.37
CA LEU A 272 22.60 13.98 -3.43
C LEU A 272 23.27 15.26 -2.91
N PRO A 273 24.41 15.68 -3.51
CA PRO A 273 25.27 16.75 -2.97
C PRO A 273 24.63 18.14 -2.97
N HIS A 274 23.48 18.29 -3.61
CA HIS A 274 22.71 19.54 -3.59
C HIS A 274 21.84 19.70 -2.32
N PHE A 275 21.65 18.63 -1.52
CA PHE A 275 20.97 18.74 -0.24
C PHE A 275 21.93 19.18 0.86
N ARG A 276 21.53 20.18 1.62
CA ARG A 276 22.28 20.65 2.77
C ARG A 276 21.96 19.79 3.98
N ILE A 277 22.97 19.19 4.59
CA ILE A 277 22.84 18.55 5.91
C ILE A 277 22.82 19.64 6.97
N PRO A 278 21.80 19.71 7.82
CA PRO A 278 21.65 20.81 8.80
C PRO A 278 22.57 20.68 10.02
N LEU A 279 23.23 19.52 10.20
CA LEU A 279 24.14 19.28 11.33
C LEU A 279 25.54 19.80 11.03
N SER A 280 26.18 20.46 12.01
CA SER A 280 27.50 21.08 11.87
C SER A 280 28.68 20.11 12.04
N SER A 281 28.45 18.93 12.61
CA SER A 281 29.47 17.92 12.90
C SER A 281 28.95 16.52 12.58
N LYS A 282 29.90 15.58 12.37
CA LYS A 282 29.59 14.18 12.12
C LYS A 282 29.33 13.47 13.44
N HIS A 283 28.13 12.94 13.57
CA HIS A 283 27.73 12.11 14.70
C HIS A 283 27.47 10.69 14.22
N PRO A 284 27.71 9.65 15.01
CA PRO A 284 27.52 8.26 14.60
C PRO A 284 26.05 7.93 14.34
N TRP A 285 25.12 8.61 15.02
CA TRP A 285 23.70 8.36 14.95
C TRP A 285 22.88 9.66 14.83
N GLN A 286 21.77 9.58 14.13
CA GLN A 286 20.83 10.68 13.96
C GLN A 286 19.40 10.19 14.15
N VAL A 287 18.54 11.13 14.56
CA VAL A 287 17.10 10.90 14.68
C VAL A 287 16.35 12.05 14.01
N ILE A 288 15.40 11.72 13.13
CA ILE A 288 14.39 12.66 12.69
C ILE A 288 13.18 12.52 13.61
N VAL A 289 12.75 13.64 14.21
CA VAL A 289 11.53 13.73 15.01
C VAL A 289 10.57 14.66 14.29
N GLU A 290 9.32 14.22 14.15
CA GLU A 290 8.26 15.08 13.65
C GLU A 290 7.14 15.21 14.67
N ILE A 291 6.75 16.44 14.93
CA ILE A 291 5.67 16.80 15.85
C ILE A 291 4.62 17.59 15.07
N ILE A 292 3.37 17.19 15.19
CA ILE A 292 2.24 17.83 14.49
C ILE A 292 1.23 18.40 15.47
N ASN A 293 0.56 19.48 15.07
CA ASN A 293 -0.55 20.04 15.83
C ASN A 293 -1.75 20.29 14.93
N THR A 294 -2.94 19.90 15.38
CA THR A 294 -4.22 20.13 14.70
C THR A 294 -4.96 21.37 15.21
N GLU A 295 -4.49 21.96 16.31
CA GLU A 295 -5.03 23.18 16.91
C GLU A 295 -4.17 24.39 16.57
N ASP A 296 -4.69 25.62 16.78
CA ASP A 296 -3.94 26.87 16.57
C ASP A 296 -2.92 27.19 17.70
N GLY A 297 -2.63 26.21 18.55
CA GLY A 297 -1.66 26.31 19.63
C GLY A 297 -0.19 26.34 19.16
N LEU A 298 0.67 26.89 19.98
CA LEU A 298 2.13 26.91 19.78
C LEU A 298 2.68 25.48 19.79
N ILE A 299 3.38 25.14 18.68
CA ILE A 299 4.49 24.18 18.76
C ILE A 299 5.68 25.05 19.18
N LEU A 300 6.20 24.80 20.35
CA LEU A 300 7.36 25.52 20.91
C LEU A 300 8.60 25.31 20.06
#